data_8282ed84de71319bad6938a441226583
#
_entry.id   8282ed84de71319bad6938a441226583
#
_cell.length_a   1.000
_cell.length_b   1.000
_cell.length_c   1.000
_cell.angle_alpha   90.00
_cell.angle_beta   90.00
_cell.angle_gamma   90.00
#
_symmetry.space_group_name_H-M   'P 1'
#
loop_
_entity.id
_entity.type
_entity.pdbx_description
1 polymer ?
#
loop_
_entity_poly.entity_id
_entity_poly.type
_entity_poly.pdbx_seq_one_letter_code
_entity_poly.pdbx_strand_id
1 'polypeptide(L)'
;MSDCSCHAEPSHAPKHHAESAEFAEAAAAAPRPDWDTYFMDIAHVVKTRSNCSRRNVAAVIVKDRRIISTGYNGTPRGVRNCNEGGCPRCASSAPSGTGLGECICSHAEENSITQAAYHGISTKGATIYVTLSPCLMCSKMIVNAGIREVVYDEEYSVTEQTKAVLAEAGVLLRRLDGYKRPALVRE
;
A
#
# COMPACT_ATOMS: atom_id res chain seq x y z
N MET A 1 12.29 53.58 57.21
CA MET A 1 11.09 53.96 56.48
C MET A 1 11.45 53.96 55.00
N SER A 2 11.19 52.92 54.30
CA SER A 2 11.48 52.77 52.84
C SER A 2 10.28 52.13 52.22
N ASP A 3 9.56 52.93 51.47
CA ASP A 3 8.38 52.52 50.69
C ASP A 3 8.81 51.55 49.54
N CYS A 4 8.21 50.40 49.54
CA CYS A 4 8.36 49.42 48.44
C CYS A 4 7.09 49.48 47.62
N SER A 5 7.08 50.24 46.50
CA SER A 5 5.98 50.29 45.57
C SER A 5 6.08 49.13 44.62
N CYS A 6 5.19 48.11 44.78
CA CYS A 6 5.02 47.02 43.85
C CYS A 6 4.23 47.48 42.60
N HIS A 7 4.90 47.55 41.48
CA HIS A 7 4.25 47.69 40.17
C HIS A 7 3.60 46.34 39.76
N ALA A 8 2.29 46.35 39.64
CA ALA A 8 1.53 45.22 39.07
C ALA A 8 1.69 45.23 37.55
N GLU A 9 2.27 44.17 36.99
CA GLU A 9 2.27 43.93 35.54
C GLU A 9 0.88 43.54 35.02
N PRO A 10 0.47 43.95 33.80
CA PRO A 10 -0.81 43.55 33.23
C PRO A 10 -0.74 42.07 32.82
N SER A 11 -1.73 41.31 33.31
CA SER A 11 -1.92 39.88 32.97
C SER A 11 -2.14 39.71 31.48
N HIS A 12 -1.18 39.08 30.80
CA HIS A 12 -1.37 38.57 29.44
C HIS A 12 -2.29 37.34 29.50
N ALA A 13 -3.54 37.49 29.09
CA ALA A 13 -4.44 36.39 28.85
C ALA A 13 -3.94 35.61 27.61
N PRO A 14 -3.86 34.27 27.65
CA PRO A 14 -3.38 33.51 26.52
C PRO A 14 -4.39 33.52 25.35
N LYS A 15 -3.90 33.92 24.16
CA LYS A 15 -4.66 33.95 22.89
C LYS A 15 -4.92 32.55 22.28
N HIS A 16 -5.02 31.49 23.08
CA HIS A 16 -5.10 30.12 22.60
C HIS A 16 -6.50 29.61 22.23
N HIS A 17 -7.55 30.40 22.41
CA HIS A 17 -8.93 29.90 22.15
C HIS A 17 -9.41 30.02 20.70
N ALA A 18 -8.80 30.89 19.88
CA ALA A 18 -9.23 31.04 18.48
C ALA A 18 -8.66 29.94 17.57
N GLU A 19 -7.39 29.58 17.76
CA GLU A 19 -6.72 28.52 16.98
C GLU A 19 -7.33 27.14 17.23
N SER A 20 -7.80 26.84 18.44
CA SER A 20 -8.43 25.56 18.76
C SER A 20 -9.79 25.36 18.09
N ALA A 21 -10.54 26.43 17.83
CA ALA A 21 -11.84 26.36 17.14
C ALA A 21 -11.67 26.14 15.63
N GLU A 22 -10.72 26.80 15.00
CA GLU A 22 -10.38 26.62 13.58
C GLU A 22 -9.86 25.19 13.27
N PHE A 23 -9.02 24.64 14.15
CA PHE A 23 -8.57 23.24 14.05
C PHE A 23 -9.74 22.24 14.25
N ALA A 24 -10.66 22.52 15.14
CA ALA A 24 -11.84 21.69 15.37
C ALA A 24 -12.81 21.70 14.19
N GLU A 25 -13.00 22.86 13.54
CA GLU A 25 -13.88 23.00 12.37
C GLU A 25 -13.26 22.35 11.12
N ALA A 26 -11.97 22.50 10.88
CA ALA A 26 -11.24 21.81 9.81
C ALA A 26 -11.23 20.30 10.00
N ALA A 27 -11.13 19.78 11.22
CA ALA A 27 -11.18 18.35 11.52
C ALA A 27 -12.59 17.76 11.35
N ALA A 28 -13.64 18.55 11.54
CA ALA A 28 -15.03 18.15 11.30
C ALA A 28 -15.40 18.12 9.81
N ALA A 29 -14.67 18.85 8.95
CA ALA A 29 -14.97 18.97 7.52
C ALA A 29 -14.44 17.80 6.66
N ALA A 30 -13.50 17.01 7.15
CA ALA A 30 -12.94 15.87 6.42
C ALA A 30 -13.37 14.54 7.06
N PRO A 31 -14.37 13.84 6.53
CA PRO A 31 -14.76 12.54 7.06
C PRO A 31 -13.58 11.56 6.98
N ARG A 32 -13.37 10.81 8.07
CA ARG A 32 -12.35 9.77 8.12
C ARG A 32 -12.63 8.75 7.01
N PRO A 33 -11.63 8.37 6.17
CA PRO A 33 -11.83 7.35 5.15
C PRO A 33 -12.17 5.99 5.81
N ASP A 34 -12.94 5.17 5.13
CA ASP A 34 -13.12 3.78 5.52
C ASP A 34 -11.79 3.00 5.45
N TRP A 35 -11.77 1.79 6.04
CA TRP A 35 -10.53 1.02 6.13
C TRP A 35 -9.98 0.56 4.79
N ASP A 36 -10.85 0.25 3.84
CA ASP A 36 -10.41 -0.19 2.51
C ASP A 36 -9.76 0.96 1.74
N THR A 37 -10.40 2.13 1.74
CA THR A 37 -9.84 3.36 1.19
C THR A 37 -8.49 3.69 1.83
N TYR A 38 -8.42 3.67 3.17
CA TYR A 38 -7.19 3.97 3.91
C TYR A 38 -6.02 3.05 3.52
N PHE A 39 -6.25 1.73 3.47
CA PHE A 39 -5.18 0.79 3.14
C PHE A 39 -4.83 0.81 1.65
N MET A 40 -5.78 1.09 0.77
CA MET A 40 -5.50 1.25 -0.66
C MET A 40 -4.69 2.54 -0.91
N ASP A 41 -4.99 3.63 -0.22
CA ASP A 41 -4.19 4.87 -0.29
C ASP A 41 -2.73 4.60 0.11
N ILE A 42 -2.52 3.84 1.19
CA ILE A 42 -1.17 3.43 1.61
C ILE A 42 -0.51 2.55 0.54
N ALA A 43 -1.25 1.62 -0.09
CA ALA A 43 -0.71 0.81 -1.17
C ALA A 43 -0.25 1.69 -2.35
N HIS A 44 -0.99 2.75 -2.69
CA HIS A 44 -0.56 3.72 -3.69
C HIS A 44 0.68 4.52 -3.27
N VAL A 45 0.83 4.88 -2.00
CA VAL A 45 2.07 5.47 -1.49
C VAL A 45 3.24 4.49 -1.62
N VAL A 46 3.06 3.23 -1.21
CA VAL A 46 4.08 2.17 -1.35
C VAL A 46 4.47 1.97 -2.82
N LYS A 47 3.52 2.06 -3.76
CA LYS A 47 3.73 2.00 -5.21
C LYS A 47 4.80 2.96 -5.71
N THR A 48 4.95 4.14 -5.10
CA THR A 48 5.95 5.16 -5.50
C THR A 48 7.39 4.69 -5.31
N ARG A 49 7.63 3.65 -4.52
CA ARG A 49 8.96 3.03 -4.33
C ARG A 49 9.33 2.02 -5.40
N SER A 50 8.41 1.62 -6.26
CA SER A 50 8.72 0.70 -7.36
C SER A 50 9.73 1.31 -8.32
N ASN A 51 10.72 0.52 -8.70
CA ASN A 51 11.73 0.88 -9.69
C ASN A 51 11.56 0.13 -11.04
N CYS A 52 10.43 -0.55 -11.23
CA CYS A 52 10.15 -1.25 -12.47
C CYS A 52 9.90 -0.26 -13.62
N SER A 53 10.69 -0.36 -14.70
CA SER A 53 10.58 0.52 -15.87
C SER A 53 9.31 0.29 -16.71
N ARG A 54 8.52 -0.74 -16.41
CA ARG A 54 7.30 -1.09 -17.18
C ARG A 54 6.02 -0.66 -16.50
N ARG A 55 5.86 -0.96 -15.21
CA ARG A 55 4.67 -0.66 -14.44
C ARG A 55 4.98 -0.70 -12.96
N ASN A 56 4.50 0.28 -12.22
CA ASN A 56 4.62 0.31 -10.78
C ASN A 56 3.41 -0.36 -10.14
N VAL A 57 3.64 -1.30 -9.24
CA VAL A 57 2.61 -2.04 -8.49
C VAL A 57 3.03 -2.14 -7.03
N ALA A 58 2.07 -2.12 -6.12
CA ALA A 58 2.32 -2.36 -4.71
C ALA A 58 1.26 -3.24 -4.07
N ALA A 59 1.64 -3.83 -2.95
CA ALA A 59 0.81 -4.65 -2.09
C ALA A 59 1.03 -4.27 -0.62
N VAL A 60 -0.05 -4.26 0.17
CA VAL A 60 -0.04 -4.04 1.62
C VAL A 60 -0.81 -5.17 2.28
N ILE A 61 -0.15 -5.92 3.18
CA ILE A 61 -0.79 -7.00 3.94
C ILE A 61 -1.23 -6.45 5.29
N VAL A 62 -2.52 -6.64 5.59
CA VAL A 62 -3.20 -6.11 6.77
C VAL A 62 -3.82 -7.25 7.58
N LYS A 63 -3.59 -7.25 8.88
CA LYS A 63 -4.24 -8.15 9.83
C LYS A 63 -4.73 -7.36 11.03
N ASP A 64 -5.97 -7.60 11.44
CA ASP A 64 -6.59 -6.90 12.58
C ASP A 64 -6.48 -5.37 12.49
N ARG A 65 -6.67 -4.82 11.27
CA ARG A 65 -6.52 -3.40 10.94
C ARG A 65 -5.10 -2.84 11.20
N ARG A 66 -4.08 -3.70 11.17
CA ARG A 66 -2.67 -3.32 11.27
C ARG A 66 -1.94 -3.77 10.02
N ILE A 67 -1.12 -2.89 9.47
CA ILE A 67 -0.20 -3.24 8.39
C ILE A 67 0.88 -4.12 8.99
N ILE A 68 1.03 -5.32 8.45
CA ILE A 68 2.04 -6.29 8.88
C ILE A 68 3.16 -6.47 7.86
N SER A 69 2.92 -6.13 6.59
CA SER A 69 3.94 -6.14 5.55
C SER A 69 3.54 -5.25 4.38
N THR A 70 4.54 -4.77 3.65
CA THR A 70 4.36 -4.06 2.39
C THR A 70 5.29 -4.63 1.33
N GLY A 71 4.92 -4.49 0.06
CA GLY A 71 5.75 -4.88 -1.08
C GLY A 71 5.48 -4.00 -2.28
N TYR A 72 6.48 -3.77 -3.09
CA TYR A 72 6.37 -3.16 -4.41
C TYR A 72 7.17 -3.99 -5.40
N ASN A 73 6.82 -3.93 -6.67
CA ASN A 73 7.53 -4.70 -7.67
C ASN A 73 8.89 -4.09 -8.01
N GLY A 74 9.88 -4.95 -8.15
CA GLY A 74 11.26 -4.56 -8.44
C GLY A 74 12.20 -5.75 -8.41
N THR A 75 13.46 -5.54 -8.80
CA THR A 75 14.49 -6.57 -8.75
C THR A 75 14.77 -7.02 -7.32
N PRO A 76 15.15 -8.29 -7.09
CA PRO A 76 15.48 -8.81 -5.77
C PRO A 76 16.59 -8.01 -5.07
N ARG A 77 16.65 -8.12 -3.76
CA ARG A 77 17.68 -7.46 -2.93
C ARG A 77 19.07 -7.83 -3.39
N GLY A 78 19.93 -6.82 -3.57
CA GLY A 78 21.31 -7.00 -4.04
C GLY A 78 21.46 -7.10 -5.55
N VAL A 79 20.37 -7.18 -6.31
CA VAL A 79 20.38 -7.13 -7.77
C VAL A 79 20.23 -5.67 -8.23
N ARG A 80 20.92 -5.29 -9.32
CA ARG A 80 20.81 -3.96 -9.92
C ARG A 80 19.34 -3.61 -10.20
N ASN A 81 18.95 -2.38 -9.93
CA ASN A 81 17.56 -1.92 -10.09
C ASN A 81 17.06 -2.06 -11.53
N CYS A 82 15.77 -2.31 -11.70
CA CYS A 82 15.15 -2.50 -13.00
C CYS A 82 15.33 -1.29 -13.92
N ASN A 83 15.11 -0.08 -13.40
CA ASN A 83 15.29 1.20 -14.12
C ASN A 83 16.77 1.51 -14.44
N GLU A 84 17.71 0.78 -13.83
CA GLU A 84 19.14 0.85 -14.11
C GLU A 84 19.61 -0.29 -15.06
N GLY A 85 18.65 -1.01 -15.68
CA GLY A 85 18.92 -2.11 -16.59
C GLY A 85 19.06 -3.49 -15.91
N GLY A 86 18.67 -3.63 -14.62
CA GLY A 86 18.74 -4.89 -13.88
C GLY A 86 17.75 -5.96 -14.33
N CYS A 87 16.78 -5.62 -15.17
CA CYS A 87 15.83 -6.58 -15.75
C CYS A 87 15.81 -6.48 -17.29
N PRO A 88 16.50 -7.37 -18.02
CA PRO A 88 16.51 -7.38 -19.48
C PRO A 88 15.11 -7.48 -20.10
N ARG A 89 14.21 -8.28 -19.49
CA ARG A 89 12.84 -8.39 -19.96
C ARG A 89 12.10 -7.05 -19.88
N CYS A 90 12.23 -6.30 -18.80
CA CYS A 90 11.61 -4.98 -18.67
C CYS A 90 12.22 -3.94 -19.61
N ALA A 91 13.50 -4.04 -19.93
CA ALA A 91 14.20 -3.19 -20.89
C ALA A 91 13.90 -3.54 -22.36
N SER A 92 13.34 -4.72 -22.65
CA SER A 92 13.03 -5.16 -24.02
C SER A 92 11.76 -4.51 -24.56
N SER A 93 11.52 -4.66 -25.88
CA SER A 93 10.28 -4.26 -26.57
C SER A 93 9.15 -5.30 -26.45
N ALA A 94 9.31 -6.37 -25.65
CA ALA A 94 8.32 -7.42 -25.49
C ALA A 94 6.97 -6.84 -25.06
N PRO A 95 5.83 -7.30 -25.60
CA PRO A 95 4.51 -6.84 -25.20
C PRO A 95 4.24 -7.00 -23.71
N SER A 96 3.40 -6.12 -23.14
CA SER A 96 2.98 -6.23 -21.74
C SER A 96 2.29 -7.58 -21.48
N GLY A 97 2.57 -8.22 -20.35
CA GLY A 97 2.00 -9.52 -19.98
C GLY A 97 2.69 -10.75 -20.59
N THR A 98 3.67 -10.58 -21.50
CA THR A 98 4.41 -11.69 -22.11
C THR A 98 5.78 -11.88 -21.46
N GLY A 99 6.34 -13.10 -21.50
CA GLY A 99 7.67 -13.42 -20.96
C GLY A 99 7.81 -13.13 -19.45
N LEU A 100 6.72 -13.25 -18.68
CA LEU A 100 6.74 -12.93 -17.24
C LEU A 100 7.63 -13.89 -16.45
N GLY A 101 7.80 -15.13 -16.92
CA GLY A 101 8.70 -16.11 -16.31
C GLY A 101 10.19 -15.74 -16.42
N GLU A 102 10.55 -14.83 -17.33
CA GLU A 102 11.92 -14.33 -17.52
C GLU A 102 12.15 -12.99 -16.82
N CYS A 103 11.11 -12.43 -16.19
CA CYS A 103 11.20 -11.17 -15.50
C CYS A 103 11.99 -11.32 -14.20
N ILE A 104 13.08 -10.56 -14.07
CA ILE A 104 13.90 -10.52 -12.84
C ILE A 104 13.15 -9.81 -11.71
N CYS A 105 12.20 -8.91 -12.04
CA CYS A 105 11.42 -8.22 -11.01
C CYS A 105 10.44 -9.20 -10.34
N SER A 106 10.55 -9.32 -9.03
CA SER A 106 9.50 -9.91 -8.20
C SER A 106 8.25 -9.03 -8.22
N HIS A 107 7.08 -9.65 -8.14
CA HIS A 107 5.82 -8.92 -8.04
C HIS A 107 5.62 -8.31 -6.64
N ALA A 108 4.74 -7.35 -6.52
CA ALA A 108 4.48 -6.65 -5.27
C ALA A 108 3.94 -7.60 -4.18
N GLU A 109 3.03 -8.49 -4.57
CA GLU A 109 2.44 -9.52 -3.70
C GLU A 109 3.52 -10.50 -3.21
N GLU A 110 4.37 -10.98 -4.13
CA GLU A 110 5.51 -11.84 -3.82
C GLU A 110 6.44 -11.16 -2.80
N ASN A 111 6.83 -9.90 -3.04
CA ASN A 111 7.69 -9.15 -2.15
C ASN A 111 7.05 -8.92 -0.78
N SER A 112 5.74 -8.63 -0.70
CA SER A 112 5.06 -8.42 0.58
C SER A 112 4.97 -9.71 1.40
N ILE A 113 4.71 -10.86 0.76
CA ILE A 113 4.68 -12.19 1.42
C ILE A 113 6.10 -12.59 1.87
N THR A 114 7.09 -12.42 1.00
CA THR A 114 8.48 -12.72 1.32
C THR A 114 9.03 -11.83 2.44
N GLN A 115 8.65 -10.55 2.46
CA GLN A 115 9.02 -9.61 3.52
C GLN A 115 8.42 -10.06 4.87
N ALA A 116 7.15 -10.45 4.90
CA ALA A 116 6.52 -11.00 6.10
C ALA A 116 7.25 -12.26 6.59
N ALA A 117 7.54 -13.19 5.68
CA ALA A 117 8.25 -14.42 5.99
C ALA A 117 9.67 -14.16 6.53
N TYR A 118 10.40 -13.21 5.92
CA TYR A 118 11.74 -12.82 6.35
C TYR A 118 11.77 -12.31 7.80
N HIS A 119 10.72 -11.65 8.24
CA HIS A 119 10.58 -11.13 9.60
C HIS A 119 9.82 -12.07 10.55
N GLY A 120 9.47 -13.27 10.13
CA GLY A 120 8.74 -14.24 10.95
C GLY A 120 7.30 -13.81 11.26
N ILE A 121 6.67 -12.97 10.42
CA ILE A 121 5.33 -12.45 10.61
C ILE A 121 4.33 -13.34 9.88
N SER A 122 3.35 -13.90 10.60
CA SER A 122 2.31 -14.75 10.03
C SER A 122 1.28 -13.92 9.25
N THR A 123 1.10 -14.26 7.99
CA THR A 123 0.07 -13.68 7.09
C THR A 123 -1.26 -14.43 7.15
N LYS A 124 -1.35 -15.52 7.93
CA LYS A 124 -2.56 -16.34 8.03
C LYS A 124 -3.76 -15.50 8.48
N GLY A 125 -4.84 -15.56 7.69
CA GLY A 125 -6.09 -14.84 7.94
C GLY A 125 -6.03 -13.33 7.63
N ALA A 126 -4.94 -12.84 7.02
CA ALA A 126 -4.80 -11.44 6.63
C ALA A 126 -5.61 -11.09 5.37
N THR A 127 -5.79 -9.79 5.12
CA THR A 127 -6.23 -9.20 3.86
C THR A 127 -5.03 -8.59 3.15
N ILE A 128 -4.91 -8.77 1.84
CA ILE A 128 -3.90 -8.09 1.01
C ILE A 128 -4.57 -7.06 0.10
N TYR A 129 -4.14 -5.81 0.19
CA TYR A 129 -4.54 -4.71 -0.69
C TYR A 129 -3.50 -4.55 -1.79
N VAL A 130 -3.91 -4.64 -3.04
CA VAL A 130 -3.02 -4.57 -4.20
C VAL A 130 -3.49 -3.50 -5.17
N THR A 131 -2.57 -2.69 -5.69
CA THR A 131 -2.92 -1.63 -6.65
C THR A 131 -3.31 -2.18 -8.01
N LEU A 132 -3.03 -3.46 -8.27
CA LEU A 132 -3.34 -4.17 -9.51
C LEU A 132 -3.73 -5.62 -9.19
N SER A 133 -4.78 -6.14 -9.83
CA SER A 133 -5.25 -7.52 -9.59
C SER A 133 -4.13 -8.55 -9.73
N PRO A 134 -4.10 -9.59 -8.85
CA PRO A 134 -3.02 -10.57 -8.83
C PRO A 134 -3.02 -11.46 -10.07
N CYS A 135 -1.84 -11.83 -10.54
CA CYS A 135 -1.69 -12.86 -11.56
C CYS A 135 -1.81 -14.27 -10.94
N LEU A 136 -1.91 -15.31 -11.77
CA LEU A 136 -2.03 -16.69 -11.30
C LEU A 136 -0.87 -17.12 -10.38
N MET A 137 0.36 -16.68 -10.66
CA MET A 137 1.52 -17.01 -9.82
C MET A 137 1.37 -16.42 -8.41
N CYS A 138 1.03 -15.12 -8.33
CA CYS A 138 0.81 -14.45 -7.05
C CYS A 138 -0.39 -15.04 -6.30
N SER A 139 -1.46 -15.43 -7.01
CA SER A 139 -2.63 -16.06 -6.38
C SER A 139 -2.28 -17.37 -5.69
N LYS A 140 -1.43 -18.21 -6.29
CA LYS A 140 -0.93 -19.43 -5.63
C LYS A 140 -0.14 -19.11 -4.35
N MET A 141 0.69 -18.07 -4.39
CA MET A 141 1.45 -17.63 -3.21
C MET A 141 0.52 -17.08 -2.11
N ILE A 142 -0.49 -16.29 -2.47
CA ILE A 142 -1.52 -15.75 -1.58
C ILE A 142 -2.25 -16.87 -0.84
N VAL A 143 -2.70 -17.89 -1.58
CA VAL A 143 -3.35 -19.08 -1.00
C VAL A 143 -2.41 -19.79 -0.02
N ASN A 144 -1.18 -20.10 -0.44
CA ASN A 144 -0.21 -20.82 0.40
C ASN A 144 0.25 -20.02 1.62
N ALA A 145 0.23 -18.68 1.54
CA ALA A 145 0.51 -17.79 2.66
C ALA A 145 -0.65 -17.69 3.67
N GLY A 146 -1.80 -18.34 3.38
CA GLY A 146 -2.98 -18.33 4.24
C GLY A 146 -3.70 -16.98 4.30
N ILE A 147 -3.52 -16.13 3.33
CA ILE A 147 -4.27 -14.87 3.18
C ILE A 147 -5.71 -15.23 2.80
N ARG A 148 -6.69 -14.58 3.43
CA ARG A 148 -8.12 -14.88 3.24
C ARG A 148 -8.83 -13.99 2.24
N GLU A 149 -8.27 -12.81 1.96
CA GLU A 149 -8.93 -11.81 1.14
C GLU A 149 -7.92 -11.01 0.32
N VAL A 150 -8.28 -10.75 -0.93
CA VAL A 150 -7.58 -9.86 -1.87
C VAL A 150 -8.51 -8.72 -2.24
N VAL A 151 -8.09 -7.49 -1.95
CA VAL A 151 -8.75 -6.25 -2.37
C VAL A 151 -7.87 -5.57 -3.42
N TYR A 152 -8.41 -5.28 -4.61
CA TYR A 152 -7.62 -4.65 -5.67
C TYR A 152 -8.31 -3.40 -6.25
N ASP A 153 -7.49 -2.45 -6.72
CA ASP A 153 -7.96 -1.22 -7.36
C ASP A 153 -8.17 -1.42 -8.86
N GLU A 154 -7.08 -1.66 -9.61
CA GLU A 154 -7.12 -1.84 -11.05
C GLU A 154 -7.19 -3.31 -11.44
N GLU A 155 -8.00 -3.60 -12.46
CA GLU A 155 -8.02 -4.94 -13.05
C GLU A 155 -6.99 -5.04 -14.17
N TYR A 156 -6.13 -6.04 -14.07
CA TYR A 156 -5.19 -6.43 -15.11
C TYR A 156 -5.23 -7.95 -15.27
N SER A 157 -5.77 -8.41 -16.39
CA SER A 157 -5.66 -9.83 -16.79
C SER A 157 -5.93 -10.86 -15.67
N VAL A 158 -7.04 -10.69 -14.93
CA VAL A 158 -7.53 -11.76 -14.03
C VAL A 158 -8.07 -12.88 -14.90
N THR A 159 -7.29 -13.93 -15.07
CA THR A 159 -7.72 -15.10 -15.83
C THR A 159 -8.77 -15.89 -15.07
N GLU A 160 -9.61 -16.66 -15.78
CA GLU A 160 -10.55 -17.58 -15.13
C GLU A 160 -9.84 -18.58 -14.21
N GLN A 161 -8.62 -18.99 -14.55
CA GLN A 161 -7.78 -19.84 -13.71
C GLN A 161 -7.41 -19.14 -12.39
N THR A 162 -7.09 -17.85 -12.42
CA THR A 162 -6.81 -17.06 -11.21
C THR A 162 -8.02 -17.02 -10.29
N LYS A 163 -9.20 -16.74 -10.86
CA LYS A 163 -10.47 -16.71 -10.10
C LYS A 163 -10.80 -18.08 -9.52
N ALA A 164 -10.67 -19.13 -10.31
CA ALA A 164 -10.94 -20.50 -9.90
C ALA A 164 -10.04 -20.93 -8.72
N VAL A 165 -8.73 -20.70 -8.81
CA VAL A 165 -7.78 -21.06 -7.73
C VAL A 165 -8.10 -20.33 -6.42
N LEU A 166 -8.39 -19.03 -6.48
CA LEU A 166 -8.74 -18.26 -5.29
C LEU A 166 -10.07 -18.72 -4.68
N ALA A 167 -11.08 -18.93 -5.53
CA ALA A 167 -12.42 -19.38 -5.10
C ALA A 167 -12.38 -20.77 -4.47
N GLU A 168 -11.69 -21.75 -5.10
CA GLU A 168 -11.54 -23.11 -4.59
C GLU A 168 -10.83 -23.12 -3.22
N ALA A 169 -9.85 -22.25 -3.04
CA ALA A 169 -9.13 -22.08 -1.78
C ALA A 169 -9.91 -21.27 -0.73
N GLY A 170 -11.11 -20.76 -1.04
CA GLY A 170 -11.90 -19.93 -0.13
C GLY A 170 -11.31 -18.53 0.11
N VAL A 171 -10.48 -18.02 -0.81
CA VAL A 171 -9.94 -16.66 -0.76
C VAL A 171 -10.89 -15.70 -1.46
N LEU A 172 -11.39 -14.70 -0.74
CA LEU A 172 -12.25 -13.68 -1.30
C LEU A 172 -11.44 -12.76 -2.22
N LEU A 173 -11.85 -12.62 -3.48
CA LEU A 173 -11.29 -11.66 -4.43
C LEU A 173 -12.33 -10.59 -4.72
N ARG A 174 -12.04 -9.33 -4.42
CA ARG A 174 -12.93 -8.22 -4.72
C ARG A 174 -12.21 -6.98 -5.22
N ARG A 175 -12.83 -6.28 -6.14
CA ARG A 175 -12.42 -4.96 -6.57
C ARG A 175 -12.90 -3.91 -5.57
N LEU A 176 -12.12 -2.84 -5.38
CA LEU A 176 -12.54 -1.68 -4.61
C LEU A 176 -13.28 -0.69 -5.50
N ASP A 177 -14.58 -0.94 -5.68
CA ASP A 177 -15.41 -0.11 -6.56
C ASP A 177 -15.63 1.29 -5.99
N GLY A 178 -15.63 2.29 -6.88
CA GLY A 178 -15.81 3.70 -6.50
C GLY A 178 -14.60 4.35 -5.82
N TYR A 179 -13.50 3.63 -5.64
CA TYR A 179 -12.26 4.17 -5.09
C TYR A 179 -11.70 5.29 -5.98
N LYS A 180 -11.31 6.39 -5.35
CA LYS A 180 -10.65 7.52 -6.02
C LYS A 180 -9.27 7.70 -5.41
N ARG A 181 -8.23 7.61 -6.24
CA ARG A 181 -6.85 7.79 -5.79
C ARG A 181 -6.63 9.17 -5.18
N PRO A 182 -5.87 9.27 -4.09
CA PRO A 182 -5.52 10.56 -3.52
C PRO A 182 -4.64 11.37 -4.48
N ALA A 183 -4.90 12.68 -4.57
CA ALA A 183 -4.16 13.59 -5.43
C ALA A 183 -2.65 13.70 -5.09
N LEU A 184 -2.25 13.23 -3.92
CA LEU A 184 -0.86 13.24 -3.42
C LEU A 184 0.03 12.18 -4.08
N VAL A 185 -0.55 11.19 -4.72
CA VAL A 185 0.20 10.10 -5.38
C VAL A 185 0.30 10.43 -6.87
N ARG A 186 1.47 10.91 -7.30
CA ARG A 186 1.77 11.13 -8.73
C ARG A 186 1.82 9.78 -9.46
N GLU A 187 1.33 9.77 -10.69
CA GLU A 187 1.40 8.61 -11.60
C GLU A 187 2.85 8.27 -12.00
#